data_e6af9b7364763105e81e7573073b9b71
#
_entry.id   e6af9b7364763105e81e7573073b9b71
#
_cell.length_a   1.000
_cell.length_b   1.000
_cell.length_c   1.000
_cell.angle_alpha   90.00
_cell.angle_beta   90.00
_cell.angle_gamma   90.00
#
_symmetry.space_group_name_H-M   'P 1'
#
loop_
_entity.id
_entity.type
_entity.pdbx_description
1 polymer ?
#
loop_
_entity_poly.entity_id
_entity_poly.type
_entity_poly.pdbx_seq_one_letter_code
_entity_poly.pdbx_strand_id
1 'polypeptide(L)'
;MLNEKILDDLEDLSSVSDDQLLDVTEKSKRGYQLIKEERLDEAESLFSDILEKDNENNYALVGLGDIERKKNNYDKAIVYYQRCLVKHPNNNYALFGLGDCYRNLDNYKKATDIWEEYLKYDPENITVLTRVAASYRKLKNFQKSKQTYLKVMELMPENDYALVGIGHLYYDFKEYKEALKYWLKMYELNQSKVDVRVLTSIGNCYRKLKEFTRGIYFFKKALEISPSNFYAVFGLADCYRGNKEYKEALKYWFDIIEKDPRNNLVLTRVGDAYRYLNDYENSQIYYKKALDVDFDMFAILGLALIQKEQGKYEEALIAIKSLIKNNPKNSALYVSAAECYEALGQIGNAVDILSSFLHLGMKNIIVIDYLAALRKKMQ
;
A
#
# COMPACT_ATOMS: atom_id res chain seq x y z
N MET A 1 12.14 -23.73 2.08
CA MET A 1 11.02 -24.45 1.42
C MET A 1 11.32 -24.85 -0.02
N LEU A 2 11.44 -23.94 -1.03
CA LEU A 2 11.66 -24.38 -2.44
C LEU A 2 13.02 -25.03 -2.66
N ASN A 3 14.11 -24.45 -2.11
CA ASN A 3 15.46 -25.03 -2.18
C ASN A 3 15.60 -26.32 -1.36
N GLU A 4 14.80 -26.53 -0.34
CA GLU A 4 14.75 -27.80 0.40
C GLU A 4 14.15 -28.89 -0.47
N LYS A 5 13.06 -28.58 -1.17
CA LYS A 5 12.42 -29.53 -2.09
C LYS A 5 13.32 -29.90 -3.28
N ILE A 6 14.14 -28.96 -3.78
CA ILE A 6 15.17 -29.29 -4.79
C ILE A 6 16.22 -30.26 -4.23
N LEU A 7 16.63 -30.09 -2.97
CA LEU A 7 17.59 -31.01 -2.33
C LEU A 7 17.01 -32.41 -2.15
N ASP A 8 15.70 -32.49 -1.76
CA ASP A 8 14.99 -33.76 -1.64
C ASP A 8 14.88 -34.46 -3.01
N ASP A 9 14.51 -33.72 -4.08
CA ASP A 9 14.47 -34.28 -5.46
C ASP A 9 15.86 -34.78 -5.95
N LEU A 10 16.95 -34.13 -5.52
CA LEU A 10 18.31 -34.55 -5.83
C LEU A 10 18.77 -35.77 -5.01
N GLU A 11 18.22 -35.99 -3.81
CA GLU A 11 18.50 -37.20 -3.01
C GLU A 11 17.93 -38.44 -3.67
N ASP A 12 16.75 -38.35 -4.27
CA ASP A 12 16.14 -39.46 -5.01
C ASP A 12 16.98 -39.87 -6.26
N LEU A 13 17.67 -38.91 -6.91
CA LEU A 13 18.54 -39.17 -8.08
C LEU A 13 19.87 -39.79 -7.72
N SER A 14 20.37 -39.67 -6.48
CA SER A 14 21.66 -40.23 -6.05
C SER A 14 21.72 -41.79 -5.99
N SER A 15 20.60 -42.46 -6.24
CA SER A 15 20.49 -43.91 -6.33
C SER A 15 20.87 -44.52 -7.71
N VAL A 16 21.23 -43.68 -8.71
CA VAL A 16 21.54 -44.08 -10.06
C VAL A 16 23.06 -44.25 -10.21
N SER A 17 23.50 -45.39 -10.80
CA SER A 17 24.89 -45.87 -10.86
C SER A 17 25.75 -45.34 -12.02
N ASP A 18 25.45 -44.13 -12.53
CA ASP A 18 26.26 -43.47 -13.55
C ASP A 18 27.21 -42.45 -12.90
N ASP A 19 28.53 -42.67 -12.96
CA ASP A 19 29.56 -41.83 -12.32
C ASP A 19 29.46 -40.34 -12.75
N GLN A 20 29.07 -40.06 -14.00
CA GLN A 20 28.90 -38.67 -14.48
C GLN A 20 27.64 -38.02 -13.91
N LEU A 21 26.56 -38.78 -13.80
CA LEU A 21 25.30 -38.30 -13.20
C LEU A 21 25.50 -38.07 -11.70
N LEU A 22 26.25 -38.92 -11.03
CA LEU A 22 26.57 -38.77 -9.61
C LEU A 22 27.38 -37.49 -9.35
N ASP A 23 28.43 -37.18 -10.18
CA ASP A 23 29.21 -35.92 -10.07
C ASP A 23 28.35 -34.69 -10.24
N VAL A 24 27.44 -34.65 -11.21
CA VAL A 24 26.50 -33.52 -11.42
C VAL A 24 25.52 -33.37 -10.26
N THR A 25 24.99 -34.48 -9.76
CA THR A 25 24.06 -34.50 -8.63
C THR A 25 24.70 -33.96 -7.34
N GLU A 26 25.92 -34.46 -7.02
CA GLU A 26 26.66 -34.00 -5.84
C GLU A 26 27.05 -32.52 -5.93
N LYS A 27 27.53 -32.05 -7.10
CA LYS A 27 27.83 -30.64 -7.33
C LYS A 27 26.59 -29.77 -7.22
N SER A 28 25.45 -30.21 -7.75
CA SER A 28 24.17 -29.49 -7.62
C SER A 28 23.74 -29.40 -6.17
N LYS A 29 23.76 -30.49 -5.40
CA LYS A 29 23.50 -30.50 -3.96
C LYS A 29 24.37 -29.50 -3.22
N ARG A 30 25.69 -29.55 -3.48
CA ARG A 30 26.63 -28.63 -2.84
C ARG A 30 26.37 -27.18 -3.26
N GLY A 31 26.04 -26.91 -4.52
CA GLY A 31 25.69 -25.57 -5.01
C GLY A 31 24.48 -25.01 -4.32
N TYR A 32 23.40 -25.79 -4.20
CA TYR A 32 22.18 -25.33 -3.47
C TYR A 32 22.42 -25.17 -1.96
N GLN A 33 23.29 -26.01 -1.36
CA GLN A 33 23.70 -25.81 0.04
C GLN A 33 24.46 -24.49 0.21
N LEU A 34 25.38 -24.15 -0.69
CA LEU A 34 26.10 -22.87 -0.68
C LEU A 34 25.18 -21.67 -0.89
N ILE A 35 24.14 -21.78 -1.73
CA ILE A 35 23.10 -20.75 -1.85
C ILE A 35 22.37 -20.53 -0.50
N LYS A 36 22.11 -21.60 0.24
CA LYS A 36 21.47 -21.52 1.56
C LYS A 36 22.41 -20.91 2.61
N GLU A 37 23.70 -21.15 2.50
CA GLU A 37 24.77 -20.56 3.32
C GLU A 37 25.13 -19.13 2.90
N GLU A 38 24.49 -18.56 1.87
CA GLU A 38 24.75 -17.24 1.27
C GLU A 38 26.15 -17.10 0.62
N ARG A 39 26.83 -18.20 0.35
CA ARG A 39 28.13 -18.27 -0.33
C ARG A 39 27.92 -18.33 -1.85
N LEU A 40 27.40 -17.22 -2.39
CA LEU A 40 26.86 -17.21 -3.77
C LEU A 40 27.92 -17.37 -4.85
N ASP A 41 29.14 -16.85 -4.65
CA ASP A 41 30.20 -16.92 -5.66
C ASP A 41 30.75 -18.35 -5.81
N GLU A 42 30.84 -19.08 -4.70
CA GLU A 42 31.24 -20.49 -4.74
C GLU A 42 30.17 -21.38 -5.37
N ALA A 43 28.90 -21.09 -5.09
CA ALA A 43 27.79 -21.76 -5.75
C ALA A 43 27.77 -21.50 -7.26
N GLU A 44 28.03 -20.25 -7.68
CA GLU A 44 28.10 -19.84 -9.08
C GLU A 44 29.19 -20.62 -9.82
N SER A 45 30.40 -20.80 -9.24
CA SER A 45 31.45 -21.58 -9.81
C SER A 45 31.04 -23.05 -10.06
N LEU A 46 30.41 -23.70 -9.06
CA LEU A 46 29.95 -25.08 -9.21
C LEU A 46 28.89 -25.24 -10.31
N PHE A 47 27.91 -24.35 -10.38
CA PHE A 47 26.89 -24.45 -11.43
C PHE A 47 27.46 -24.09 -12.81
N SER A 48 28.44 -23.19 -12.89
CA SER A 48 29.15 -22.89 -14.14
C SER A 48 29.93 -24.08 -14.66
N ASP A 49 30.65 -24.80 -13.79
CA ASP A 49 31.35 -26.04 -14.14
C ASP A 49 30.39 -27.11 -14.69
N ILE A 50 29.16 -27.18 -14.13
CA ILE A 50 28.14 -28.10 -14.66
C ILE A 50 27.74 -27.68 -16.08
N LEU A 51 27.48 -26.36 -16.29
CA LEU A 51 27.05 -25.84 -17.61
C LEU A 51 28.14 -25.91 -18.68
N GLU A 52 29.44 -25.95 -18.32
CA GLU A 52 30.52 -26.21 -19.27
C GLU A 52 30.45 -27.61 -19.87
N LYS A 53 30.00 -28.61 -19.07
CA LYS A 53 29.84 -30.01 -19.50
C LYS A 53 28.47 -30.26 -20.16
N ASP A 54 27.42 -29.66 -19.60
CA ASP A 54 26.04 -29.80 -20.08
C ASP A 54 25.36 -28.42 -20.01
N ASN A 55 25.37 -27.68 -21.11
CA ASN A 55 24.89 -26.30 -21.21
C ASN A 55 23.35 -26.14 -21.06
N GLU A 56 22.62 -27.26 -21.04
CA GLU A 56 21.16 -27.32 -20.88
C GLU A 56 20.73 -27.90 -19.52
N ASN A 57 21.67 -28.15 -18.63
CA ASN A 57 21.42 -28.76 -17.33
C ASN A 57 20.43 -27.91 -16.53
N ASN A 58 19.24 -28.46 -16.22
CA ASN A 58 18.16 -27.74 -15.55
C ASN A 58 18.54 -27.31 -14.13
N TYR A 59 19.26 -28.12 -13.36
CA TYR A 59 19.66 -27.79 -11.99
C TYR A 59 20.63 -26.62 -11.96
N ALA A 60 21.61 -26.63 -12.87
CA ALA A 60 22.59 -25.55 -12.97
C ALA A 60 21.97 -24.26 -13.48
N LEU A 61 21.08 -24.32 -14.47
CA LEU A 61 20.36 -23.14 -14.98
C LEU A 61 19.46 -22.52 -13.90
N VAL A 62 18.70 -23.33 -13.17
CA VAL A 62 17.89 -22.85 -12.05
C VAL A 62 18.75 -22.29 -10.93
N GLY A 63 19.86 -22.98 -10.57
CA GLY A 63 20.81 -22.55 -9.55
C GLY A 63 21.41 -21.17 -9.85
N LEU A 64 21.89 -20.95 -11.08
CA LEU A 64 22.40 -19.65 -11.52
C LEU A 64 21.31 -18.59 -11.55
N GLY A 65 20.10 -18.95 -11.98
CA GLY A 65 18.93 -18.06 -11.88
C GLY A 65 18.65 -17.63 -10.45
N ASP A 66 18.69 -18.57 -9.49
CA ASP A 66 18.47 -18.28 -8.06
C ASP A 66 19.57 -17.40 -7.46
N ILE A 67 20.83 -17.61 -7.86
CA ILE A 67 21.98 -16.78 -7.45
C ILE A 67 21.78 -15.34 -7.95
N GLU A 68 21.52 -15.16 -9.24
CA GLU A 68 21.31 -13.83 -9.82
C GLU A 68 20.08 -13.12 -9.22
N ARG A 69 19.00 -13.87 -8.94
CA ARG A 69 17.80 -13.35 -8.26
C ARG A 69 18.13 -12.91 -6.83
N LYS A 70 18.95 -13.65 -6.07
CA LYS A 70 19.41 -13.26 -4.73
C LYS A 70 20.34 -12.03 -4.78
N LYS A 71 21.15 -11.89 -5.81
CA LYS A 71 21.97 -10.70 -6.09
C LYS A 71 21.12 -9.50 -6.58
N ASN A 72 19.80 -9.66 -6.73
CA ASN A 72 18.85 -8.71 -7.31
C ASN A 72 19.10 -8.37 -8.80
N ASN A 73 19.84 -9.20 -9.51
CA ASN A 73 20.11 -9.09 -10.94
C ASN A 73 18.97 -9.78 -11.74
N TYR A 74 17.76 -9.26 -11.62
CA TYR A 74 16.55 -9.92 -12.13
C TYR A 74 16.59 -10.19 -13.65
N ASP A 75 17.17 -9.29 -14.44
CA ASP A 75 17.26 -9.47 -15.89
C ASP A 75 18.15 -10.67 -16.26
N LYS A 76 19.27 -10.86 -15.58
CA LYS A 76 20.14 -12.04 -15.77
C LYS A 76 19.46 -13.32 -15.29
N ALA A 77 18.81 -13.27 -14.13
CA ALA A 77 18.06 -14.41 -13.62
C ALA A 77 16.97 -14.87 -14.60
N ILE A 78 16.25 -13.94 -15.22
CA ILE A 78 15.24 -14.22 -16.26
C ILE A 78 15.85 -15.02 -17.41
N VAL A 79 17.04 -14.65 -17.88
CA VAL A 79 17.72 -15.37 -18.97
C VAL A 79 17.98 -16.83 -18.61
N TYR A 80 18.50 -17.10 -17.42
CA TYR A 80 18.76 -18.46 -16.97
C TYR A 80 17.50 -19.30 -16.83
N TYR A 81 16.45 -18.75 -16.20
CA TYR A 81 15.16 -19.45 -16.06
C TYR A 81 14.51 -19.72 -17.42
N GLN A 82 14.55 -18.75 -18.34
CA GLN A 82 14.02 -18.94 -19.70
C GLN A 82 14.78 -20.02 -20.48
N ARG A 83 16.11 -20.06 -20.37
CA ARG A 83 16.92 -21.14 -20.98
C ARG A 83 16.50 -22.51 -20.44
N CYS A 84 16.30 -22.63 -19.13
CA CYS A 84 15.79 -23.87 -18.53
C CYS A 84 14.43 -24.25 -19.13
N LEU A 85 13.49 -23.30 -19.24
CA LEU A 85 12.13 -23.56 -19.69
C LEU A 85 12.02 -23.90 -21.19
N VAL A 86 13.02 -23.60 -22.01
CA VAL A 86 13.05 -24.02 -23.42
C VAL A 86 13.07 -25.54 -23.53
N LYS A 87 13.83 -26.24 -22.70
CA LYS A 87 13.96 -27.71 -22.70
C LYS A 87 13.02 -28.36 -21.67
N HIS A 88 12.79 -27.68 -20.56
CA HIS A 88 12.01 -28.19 -19.44
C HIS A 88 10.84 -27.24 -19.13
N PRO A 89 9.83 -27.15 -20.02
CA PRO A 89 8.75 -26.17 -19.92
C PRO A 89 7.89 -26.31 -18.64
N ASN A 90 7.90 -27.50 -18.03
CA ASN A 90 7.19 -27.80 -16.79
C ASN A 90 8.10 -27.71 -15.54
N ASN A 91 9.31 -27.15 -15.64
CA ASN A 91 10.17 -26.99 -14.48
C ASN A 91 9.60 -25.96 -13.50
N ASN A 92 9.00 -26.45 -12.43
CA ASN A 92 8.33 -25.64 -11.42
C ASN A 92 9.26 -24.63 -10.73
N TYR A 93 10.53 -24.96 -10.55
CA TYR A 93 11.51 -24.08 -9.92
C TYR A 93 11.84 -22.90 -10.82
N ALA A 94 12.05 -23.17 -12.11
CA ALA A 94 12.27 -22.11 -13.09
C ALA A 94 11.04 -21.21 -13.26
N LEU A 95 9.82 -21.78 -13.37
CA LEU A 95 8.58 -21.03 -13.45
C LEU A 95 8.37 -20.14 -12.21
N PHE A 96 8.62 -20.70 -11.01
CA PHE A 96 8.50 -19.95 -9.77
C PHE A 96 9.47 -18.77 -9.72
N GLY A 97 10.78 -19.03 -9.99
CA GLY A 97 11.83 -18.02 -9.96
C GLY A 97 11.63 -16.92 -11.02
N LEU A 98 11.23 -17.31 -12.24
CA LEU A 98 10.91 -16.39 -13.33
C LEU A 98 9.74 -15.45 -12.97
N GLY A 99 8.67 -15.99 -12.39
CA GLY A 99 7.55 -15.21 -11.90
C GLY A 99 7.96 -14.22 -10.80
N ASP A 100 8.82 -14.65 -9.86
CA ASP A 100 9.38 -13.79 -8.82
C ASP A 100 10.23 -12.64 -9.40
N CYS A 101 11.05 -12.90 -10.41
CA CYS A 101 11.82 -11.87 -11.09
C CYS A 101 10.89 -10.80 -11.72
N TYR A 102 9.89 -11.22 -12.49
CA TYR A 102 8.93 -10.28 -13.07
C TYR A 102 8.16 -9.49 -12.02
N ARG A 103 7.78 -10.10 -10.90
CA ARG A 103 7.13 -9.39 -9.79
C ARG A 103 8.04 -8.32 -9.17
N ASN A 104 9.33 -8.62 -8.97
CA ASN A 104 10.28 -7.66 -8.40
C ASN A 104 10.61 -6.51 -9.37
N LEU A 105 10.43 -6.73 -10.67
CA LEU A 105 10.46 -5.68 -11.70
C LEU A 105 9.10 -4.98 -11.91
N ASP A 106 8.17 -5.12 -10.96
CA ASP A 106 6.80 -4.58 -11.01
C ASP A 106 5.98 -5.01 -12.25
N ASN A 107 6.46 -6.00 -13.00
CA ASN A 107 5.74 -6.56 -14.14
C ASN A 107 4.76 -7.65 -13.69
N TYR A 108 3.74 -7.24 -12.93
CA TYR A 108 2.75 -8.13 -12.35
C TYR A 108 1.96 -8.94 -13.39
N LYS A 109 1.81 -8.42 -14.61
CA LYS A 109 1.12 -9.15 -15.69
C LYS A 109 1.92 -10.38 -16.09
N LYS A 110 3.20 -10.21 -16.45
CA LYS A 110 4.07 -11.35 -16.80
C LYS A 110 4.24 -12.32 -15.64
N ALA A 111 4.42 -11.80 -14.42
CA ALA A 111 4.51 -12.65 -13.23
C ALA A 111 3.28 -13.54 -13.07
N THR A 112 2.08 -12.99 -13.26
CA THR A 112 0.83 -13.74 -13.19
C THR A 112 0.75 -14.81 -14.27
N ASP A 113 1.07 -14.46 -15.54
CA ASP A 113 1.00 -15.39 -16.67
C ASP A 113 1.94 -16.61 -16.44
N ILE A 114 3.16 -16.37 -15.91
CA ILE A 114 4.13 -17.45 -15.58
C ILE A 114 3.64 -18.30 -14.41
N TRP A 115 3.10 -17.71 -13.36
CA TRP A 115 2.61 -18.50 -12.23
C TRP A 115 1.29 -19.23 -12.55
N GLU A 116 0.46 -18.72 -13.46
CA GLU A 116 -0.68 -19.47 -13.98
C GLU A 116 -0.22 -20.69 -14.81
N GLU A 117 0.93 -20.58 -15.52
CA GLU A 117 1.56 -21.74 -16.17
C GLU A 117 2.02 -22.77 -15.14
N TYR A 118 2.71 -22.32 -14.05
CA TYR A 118 3.08 -23.20 -12.92
C TYR A 118 1.87 -23.96 -12.38
N LEU A 119 0.74 -23.26 -12.16
CA LEU A 119 -0.47 -23.84 -11.56
C LEU A 119 -1.18 -24.88 -12.46
N LYS A 120 -0.79 -25.03 -13.72
CA LYS A 120 -1.27 -26.16 -14.54
C LYS A 120 -0.68 -27.48 -14.09
N TYR A 121 0.52 -27.46 -13.52
CA TYR A 121 1.26 -28.64 -13.05
C TYR A 121 1.06 -28.89 -11.55
N ASP A 122 0.90 -27.84 -10.76
CA ASP A 122 0.66 -27.91 -9.30
C ASP A 122 -0.46 -26.94 -8.92
N PRO A 123 -1.76 -27.29 -9.17
CA PRO A 123 -2.89 -26.39 -9.06
C PRO A 123 -3.28 -25.98 -7.64
N GLU A 124 -2.70 -26.64 -6.62
CA GLU A 124 -3.00 -26.40 -5.21
C GLU A 124 -1.81 -25.78 -4.45
N ASN A 125 -0.77 -25.35 -5.16
CA ASN A 125 0.36 -24.72 -4.51
C ASN A 125 -0.02 -23.40 -3.83
N ILE A 126 -0.14 -23.45 -2.53
CA ILE A 126 -0.57 -22.32 -1.68
C ILE A 126 0.32 -21.09 -1.89
N THR A 127 1.65 -21.29 -1.99
CA THR A 127 2.61 -20.20 -2.17
C THR A 127 2.41 -19.49 -3.51
N VAL A 128 2.23 -20.25 -4.60
CA VAL A 128 2.02 -19.68 -5.92
C VAL A 128 0.62 -19.03 -6.02
N LEU A 129 -0.41 -19.68 -5.51
CA LEU A 129 -1.76 -19.11 -5.45
C LEU A 129 -1.78 -17.76 -4.72
N THR A 130 -1.10 -17.65 -3.56
CA THR A 130 -1.04 -16.37 -2.83
C THR A 130 -0.29 -15.28 -3.61
N ARG A 131 0.77 -15.64 -4.36
CA ARG A 131 1.48 -14.69 -5.24
C ARG A 131 0.65 -14.24 -6.42
N VAL A 132 -0.08 -15.14 -7.06
CA VAL A 132 -1.03 -14.84 -8.15
C VAL A 132 -2.12 -13.89 -7.63
N ALA A 133 -2.72 -14.20 -6.48
CA ALA A 133 -3.75 -13.36 -5.87
C ALA A 133 -3.23 -11.95 -5.57
N ALA A 134 -2.03 -11.83 -4.98
CA ALA A 134 -1.39 -10.55 -4.70
C ALA A 134 -1.08 -9.75 -5.97
N SER A 135 -0.63 -10.43 -7.03
CA SER A 135 -0.35 -9.80 -8.33
C SER A 135 -1.63 -9.30 -9.00
N TYR A 136 -2.72 -10.06 -8.97
CA TYR A 136 -4.02 -9.59 -9.44
C TYR A 136 -4.53 -8.37 -8.65
N ARG A 137 -4.26 -8.30 -7.33
CA ARG A 137 -4.55 -7.10 -6.54
C ARG A 137 -3.78 -5.88 -7.05
N LYS A 138 -2.49 -6.03 -7.35
CA LYS A 138 -1.67 -4.95 -7.94
C LYS A 138 -2.17 -4.53 -9.32
N LEU A 139 -2.63 -5.47 -10.14
CA LEU A 139 -3.26 -5.22 -11.42
C LEU A 139 -4.70 -4.65 -11.31
N LYS A 140 -5.18 -4.39 -10.10
CA LYS A 140 -6.55 -3.91 -9.82
C LYS A 140 -7.66 -4.84 -10.32
N ASN A 141 -7.35 -6.12 -10.52
CA ASN A 141 -8.34 -7.13 -10.86
C ASN A 141 -8.94 -7.75 -9.60
N PHE A 142 -9.96 -7.09 -9.06
CA PHE A 142 -10.62 -7.49 -7.82
C PHE A 142 -11.14 -8.93 -7.87
N GLN A 143 -11.85 -9.30 -8.94
CA GLN A 143 -12.53 -10.59 -9.01
C GLN A 143 -11.54 -11.75 -9.01
N LYS A 144 -10.53 -11.72 -9.89
CA LYS A 144 -9.50 -12.77 -9.94
C LYS A 144 -8.70 -12.85 -8.64
N SER A 145 -8.30 -11.70 -8.08
CA SER A 145 -7.59 -11.66 -6.79
C SER A 145 -8.41 -12.31 -5.68
N LYS A 146 -9.70 -11.93 -5.55
CA LYS A 146 -10.62 -12.47 -4.55
C LYS A 146 -10.80 -13.98 -4.70
N GLN A 147 -11.10 -14.46 -5.93
CA GLN A 147 -11.29 -15.88 -6.20
C GLN A 147 -10.05 -16.70 -5.83
N THR A 148 -8.87 -16.19 -6.19
CA THR A 148 -7.62 -16.91 -5.89
C THR A 148 -7.31 -16.94 -4.39
N TYR A 149 -7.53 -15.83 -3.64
CA TYR A 149 -7.41 -15.87 -2.17
C TYR A 149 -8.43 -16.81 -1.52
N LEU A 150 -9.67 -16.84 -2.00
CA LEU A 150 -10.69 -17.76 -1.48
C LEU A 150 -10.29 -19.21 -1.74
N LYS A 151 -9.73 -19.55 -2.92
CA LYS A 151 -9.18 -20.89 -3.18
C LYS A 151 -8.08 -21.25 -2.18
N VAL A 152 -7.17 -20.34 -1.85
CA VAL A 152 -6.17 -20.57 -0.79
C VAL A 152 -6.83 -20.87 0.54
N MET A 153 -7.89 -20.13 0.90
CA MET A 153 -8.60 -20.32 2.18
C MET A 153 -9.47 -21.59 2.20
N GLU A 154 -9.89 -22.10 1.05
CA GLU A 154 -10.52 -23.43 0.96
C GLU A 154 -9.52 -24.55 1.25
N LEU A 155 -8.29 -24.42 0.73
CA LEU A 155 -7.19 -25.38 0.97
C LEU A 155 -6.60 -25.26 2.38
N MET A 156 -6.48 -24.03 2.87
CA MET A 156 -5.88 -23.69 4.17
C MET A 156 -6.64 -22.53 4.81
N PRO A 157 -7.70 -22.78 5.60
CA PRO A 157 -8.61 -21.76 6.15
C PRO A 157 -7.96 -20.69 7.03
N GLU A 158 -6.81 -20.99 7.63
CA GLU A 158 -6.08 -20.10 8.55
C GLU A 158 -4.75 -19.64 7.97
N ASN A 159 -4.64 -19.63 6.63
CA ASN A 159 -3.44 -19.13 5.99
C ASN A 159 -3.27 -17.63 6.19
N ASP A 160 -2.25 -17.24 6.96
CA ASP A 160 -1.96 -15.85 7.33
C ASP A 160 -1.79 -14.95 6.11
N TYR A 161 -1.09 -15.41 5.08
CA TYR A 161 -0.84 -14.64 3.85
C TYR A 161 -2.14 -14.38 3.08
N ALA A 162 -3.04 -15.36 3.05
CA ALA A 162 -4.33 -15.20 2.39
C ALA A 162 -5.25 -14.26 3.16
N LEU A 163 -5.33 -14.43 4.50
CA LEU A 163 -6.15 -13.55 5.36
C LEU A 163 -5.69 -12.10 5.29
N VAL A 164 -4.39 -11.85 5.41
CA VAL A 164 -3.82 -10.50 5.28
C VAL A 164 -3.99 -9.97 3.86
N GLY A 165 -3.76 -10.80 2.85
CA GLY A 165 -3.83 -10.42 1.45
C GLY A 165 -5.24 -10.02 1.00
N ILE A 166 -6.26 -10.79 1.38
CA ILE A 166 -7.67 -10.49 1.06
C ILE A 166 -8.15 -9.26 1.87
N GLY A 167 -7.67 -9.07 3.09
CA GLY A 167 -7.91 -7.85 3.85
C GLY A 167 -7.38 -6.61 3.12
N HIS A 168 -6.15 -6.67 2.61
CA HIS A 168 -5.59 -5.59 1.78
C HIS A 168 -6.36 -5.40 0.47
N LEU A 169 -6.82 -6.49 -0.17
CA LEU A 169 -7.63 -6.40 -1.38
C LEU A 169 -8.89 -5.55 -1.14
N TYR A 170 -9.67 -5.90 -0.13
CA TYR A 170 -10.89 -5.16 0.19
C TYR A 170 -10.60 -3.71 0.61
N TYR A 171 -9.50 -3.48 1.34
CA TYR A 171 -9.10 -2.13 1.71
C TYR A 171 -8.74 -1.25 0.51
N ASP A 172 -7.99 -1.76 -0.46
CA ASP A 172 -7.59 -1.06 -1.68
C ASP A 172 -8.83 -0.67 -2.53
N PHE A 173 -9.88 -1.46 -2.47
CA PHE A 173 -11.16 -1.19 -3.14
C PHE A 173 -12.17 -0.46 -2.25
N LYS A 174 -11.74 0.06 -1.09
CA LYS A 174 -12.52 0.86 -0.13
C LYS A 174 -13.68 0.10 0.56
N GLU A 175 -13.69 -1.21 0.46
CA GLU A 175 -14.63 -2.11 1.15
C GLU A 175 -14.16 -2.36 2.60
N TYR A 176 -14.07 -1.30 3.40
CA TYR A 176 -13.40 -1.32 4.70
C TYR A 176 -14.05 -2.27 5.73
N LYS A 177 -15.36 -2.49 5.65
CA LYS A 177 -16.06 -3.45 6.52
C LYS A 177 -15.64 -4.88 6.23
N GLU A 178 -15.51 -5.23 4.94
CA GLU A 178 -15.06 -6.57 4.54
C GLU A 178 -13.59 -6.76 4.89
N ALA A 179 -12.71 -5.78 4.61
CA ALA A 179 -11.32 -5.82 5.01
C ALA A 179 -11.16 -6.08 6.52
N LEU A 180 -11.96 -5.40 7.33
CA LEU A 180 -11.94 -5.52 8.79
C LEU A 180 -12.25 -6.94 9.27
N LYS A 181 -13.21 -7.66 8.63
CA LYS A 181 -13.54 -9.05 9.00
C LYS A 181 -12.32 -9.97 8.92
N TYR A 182 -11.55 -9.87 7.84
CA TYR A 182 -10.38 -10.73 7.62
C TYR A 182 -9.23 -10.38 8.56
N TRP A 183 -8.98 -9.10 8.81
CA TRP A 183 -7.94 -8.71 9.75
C TRP A 183 -8.30 -8.97 11.21
N LEU A 184 -9.58 -8.87 11.60
CA LEU A 184 -10.03 -9.29 12.92
C LEU A 184 -9.88 -10.80 13.10
N LYS A 185 -10.23 -11.62 12.07
CA LYS A 185 -9.98 -13.05 12.09
C LYS A 185 -8.49 -13.35 12.29
N MET A 186 -7.61 -12.67 11.56
CA MET A 186 -6.16 -12.80 11.72
C MET A 186 -5.70 -12.39 13.13
N TYR A 187 -6.26 -11.32 13.69
CA TYR A 187 -5.98 -10.88 15.05
C TYR A 187 -6.42 -11.90 16.10
N GLU A 188 -7.60 -12.52 15.94
CA GLU A 188 -8.13 -13.54 16.83
C GLU A 188 -7.28 -14.81 16.83
N LEU A 189 -6.82 -15.24 15.67
CA LEU A 189 -5.97 -16.43 15.52
C LEU A 189 -4.58 -16.26 16.16
N ASN A 190 -4.04 -15.06 16.18
CA ASN A 190 -2.65 -14.78 16.57
C ASN A 190 -2.52 -13.88 17.81
N GLN A 191 -3.47 -13.95 18.77
CA GLN A 191 -3.49 -13.06 19.94
C GLN A 191 -2.20 -13.04 20.77
N SER A 192 -1.47 -14.14 20.83
CA SER A 192 -0.23 -14.26 21.59
C SER A 192 0.99 -13.62 20.89
N LYS A 193 0.92 -13.39 19.57
CA LYS A 193 2.02 -12.86 18.75
C LYS A 193 1.49 -11.98 17.61
N VAL A 194 0.76 -10.94 17.98
CA VAL A 194 0.12 -10.05 16.99
C VAL A 194 1.14 -9.23 16.21
N ASP A 195 1.04 -9.26 14.89
CA ASP A 195 1.82 -8.36 14.02
C ASP A 195 1.28 -6.92 14.10
N VAL A 196 2.17 -5.98 14.36
CA VAL A 196 1.86 -4.53 14.39
C VAL A 196 1.17 -4.06 13.12
N ARG A 197 1.50 -4.66 11.96
CA ARG A 197 0.87 -4.34 10.67
C ARG A 197 -0.62 -4.72 10.65
N VAL A 198 -1.00 -5.81 11.29
CA VAL A 198 -2.42 -6.22 11.42
C VAL A 198 -3.17 -5.21 12.29
N LEU A 199 -2.61 -4.84 13.46
CA LEU A 199 -3.21 -3.85 14.35
C LEU A 199 -3.41 -2.50 13.68
N THR A 200 -2.39 -2.01 12.98
CA THR A 200 -2.48 -0.74 12.23
C THR A 200 -3.48 -0.81 11.07
N SER A 201 -3.61 -1.97 10.42
CA SER A 201 -4.61 -2.18 9.36
C SER A 201 -6.03 -2.15 9.89
N ILE A 202 -6.28 -2.82 11.05
CA ILE A 202 -7.57 -2.77 11.76
C ILE A 202 -7.89 -1.33 12.18
N GLY A 203 -6.92 -0.64 12.82
CA GLY A 203 -7.06 0.77 13.23
C GLY A 203 -7.41 1.68 12.05
N ASN A 204 -6.74 1.49 10.90
CA ASN A 204 -7.02 2.22 9.68
C ASN A 204 -8.41 1.94 9.11
N CYS A 205 -8.91 0.70 9.18
CA CYS A 205 -10.28 0.39 8.79
C CYS A 205 -11.29 1.14 9.65
N TYR A 206 -11.15 1.08 10.97
CA TYR A 206 -12.03 1.82 11.88
C TYR A 206 -11.96 3.33 11.65
N ARG A 207 -10.77 3.89 11.41
CA ARG A 207 -10.59 5.29 11.04
C ARG A 207 -11.35 5.66 9.76
N LYS A 208 -11.28 4.82 8.72
CA LYS A 208 -12.01 5.03 7.46
C LYS A 208 -13.52 4.88 7.62
N LEU A 209 -13.96 4.02 8.51
CA LEU A 209 -15.39 3.85 8.89
C LEU A 209 -15.87 4.93 9.84
N LYS A 210 -15.01 5.86 10.26
CA LYS A 210 -15.28 6.92 11.27
C LYS A 210 -15.62 6.37 12.67
N GLU A 211 -15.25 5.14 12.96
CA GLU A 211 -15.34 4.51 14.27
C GLU A 211 -14.05 4.79 15.07
N PHE A 212 -13.81 6.08 15.34
CA PHE A 212 -12.52 6.58 15.81
C PHE A 212 -12.09 5.99 17.16
N THR A 213 -13.02 5.81 18.10
CA THR A 213 -12.72 5.22 19.41
C THR A 213 -12.15 3.81 19.29
N ARG A 214 -12.69 2.97 18.39
CA ARG A 214 -12.15 1.66 18.11
C ARG A 214 -10.79 1.76 17.41
N GLY A 215 -10.64 2.70 16.49
CA GLY A 215 -9.35 2.98 15.85
C GLY A 215 -8.26 3.33 16.86
N ILE A 216 -8.56 4.22 17.82
CA ILE A 216 -7.67 4.60 18.94
C ILE A 216 -7.20 3.36 19.70
N TYR A 217 -8.11 2.46 20.05
CA TYR A 217 -7.78 1.23 20.78
C TYR A 217 -6.73 0.38 20.05
N PHE A 218 -6.93 0.12 18.75
CA PHE A 218 -6.01 -0.71 17.99
C PHE A 218 -4.68 -0.02 17.69
N PHE A 219 -4.68 1.30 17.46
CA PHE A 219 -3.42 2.04 17.30
C PHE A 219 -2.62 2.09 18.61
N LYS A 220 -3.27 2.24 19.77
CA LYS A 220 -2.58 2.15 21.08
C LYS A 220 -1.94 0.79 21.27
N LYS A 221 -2.66 -0.29 21.00
CA LYS A 221 -2.08 -1.65 21.03
C LYS A 221 -0.87 -1.79 20.08
N ALA A 222 -0.92 -1.19 18.90
CA ALA A 222 0.22 -1.21 17.99
C ALA A 222 1.43 -0.48 18.58
N LEU A 223 1.22 0.63 19.29
CA LEU A 223 2.28 1.39 19.96
C LEU A 223 2.83 0.71 21.22
N GLU A 224 2.05 -0.14 21.90
CA GLU A 224 2.57 -0.98 23.00
C GLU A 224 3.65 -1.95 22.48
N ILE A 225 3.50 -2.46 21.24
CA ILE A 225 4.47 -3.38 20.62
C ILE A 225 5.61 -2.60 19.96
N SER A 226 5.29 -1.50 19.27
CA SER A 226 6.25 -0.68 18.53
C SER A 226 5.99 0.80 18.77
N PRO A 227 6.57 1.40 19.84
CA PRO A 227 6.27 2.77 20.28
C PRO A 227 6.57 3.86 19.23
N SER A 228 7.50 3.60 18.33
CA SER A 228 7.89 4.56 17.28
C SER A 228 7.28 4.27 15.90
N ASN A 229 6.30 3.38 15.81
CA ASN A 229 5.67 3.05 14.53
C ASN A 229 4.92 4.26 13.97
N PHE A 230 5.45 4.84 12.89
CA PHE A 230 4.90 6.03 12.25
C PHE A 230 3.40 5.89 11.89
N TYR A 231 3.01 4.75 11.31
CA TYR A 231 1.62 4.54 10.87
C TYR A 231 0.65 4.47 12.05
N ALA A 232 1.11 3.92 13.19
CA ALA A 232 0.30 3.86 14.40
C ALA A 232 0.17 5.23 15.05
N VAL A 233 1.27 6.00 15.20
CA VAL A 233 1.26 7.37 15.74
C VAL A 233 0.38 8.27 14.90
N PHE A 234 0.59 8.27 13.56
CA PHE A 234 -0.20 9.08 12.63
C PHE A 234 -1.69 8.71 12.65
N GLY A 235 -1.97 7.40 12.60
CA GLY A 235 -3.36 6.90 12.63
C GLY A 235 -4.10 7.24 13.93
N LEU A 236 -3.39 7.16 15.07
CA LEU A 236 -3.89 7.52 16.38
C LEU A 236 -4.24 9.01 16.46
N ALA A 237 -3.31 9.88 16.04
CA ALA A 237 -3.54 11.33 15.98
C ALA A 237 -4.73 11.69 15.08
N ASP A 238 -4.85 11.05 13.91
CA ASP A 238 -5.97 11.26 12.99
C ASP A 238 -7.32 10.78 13.59
N CYS A 239 -7.32 9.71 14.41
CA CYS A 239 -8.52 9.26 15.12
C CYS A 239 -8.93 10.25 16.21
N TYR A 240 -7.98 10.77 17.00
CA TYR A 240 -8.26 11.84 17.97
C TYR A 240 -8.82 13.09 17.30
N ARG A 241 -8.25 13.51 16.17
CA ARG A 241 -8.80 14.60 15.35
C ARG A 241 -10.24 14.29 14.90
N GLY A 242 -10.49 13.06 14.47
CA GLY A 242 -11.84 12.62 14.06
C GLY A 242 -12.87 12.70 15.19
N ASN A 243 -12.46 12.42 16.43
CA ASN A 243 -13.24 12.62 17.65
C ASN A 243 -13.30 14.08 18.13
N LYS A 244 -12.65 15.02 17.40
CA LYS A 244 -12.51 16.44 17.80
C LYS A 244 -11.65 16.64 19.07
N GLU A 245 -10.88 15.67 19.45
CA GLU A 245 -9.92 15.72 20.57
C GLU A 245 -8.58 16.29 20.08
N TYR A 246 -8.62 17.56 19.60
CA TYR A 246 -7.49 18.18 18.89
C TYR A 246 -6.24 18.31 19.75
N LYS A 247 -6.38 18.55 21.07
CA LYS A 247 -5.23 18.62 21.98
C LYS A 247 -4.48 17.28 22.08
N GLU A 248 -5.22 16.17 22.10
CA GLU A 248 -4.62 14.84 22.10
C GLU A 248 -3.96 14.55 20.75
N ALA A 249 -4.59 14.90 19.63
CA ALA A 249 -4.01 14.75 18.30
C ALA A 249 -2.68 15.49 18.16
N LEU A 250 -2.59 16.71 18.67
CA LEU A 250 -1.35 17.52 18.66
C LEU A 250 -0.18 16.82 19.32
N LYS A 251 -0.37 16.14 20.47
CA LYS A 251 0.72 15.42 21.16
C LYS A 251 1.42 14.46 20.23
N TYR A 252 0.64 13.60 19.55
CA TYR A 252 1.19 12.58 18.66
C TYR A 252 1.74 13.16 17.35
N TRP A 253 1.17 14.24 16.82
CA TRP A 253 1.74 14.88 15.65
C TRP A 253 3.05 15.59 15.97
N PHE A 254 3.23 16.12 17.19
CA PHE A 254 4.52 16.68 17.62
C PHE A 254 5.60 15.60 17.72
N ASP A 255 5.28 14.39 18.18
CA ASP A 255 6.21 13.25 18.16
C ASP A 255 6.73 12.93 16.73
N ILE A 256 5.88 13.15 15.72
CA ILE A 256 6.29 13.00 14.32
C ILE A 256 7.16 14.17 13.87
N ILE A 257 6.77 15.42 14.18
CA ILE A 257 7.51 16.62 13.77
C ILE A 257 8.90 16.67 14.42
N GLU A 258 9.04 16.17 15.64
CA GLU A 258 10.34 16.09 16.30
C GLU A 258 11.33 15.22 15.51
N LYS A 259 10.85 14.13 14.91
CA LYS A 259 11.67 13.22 14.10
C LYS A 259 11.82 13.66 12.64
N ASP A 260 10.78 14.29 12.10
CA ASP A 260 10.72 14.79 10.72
C ASP A 260 10.10 16.19 10.68
N PRO A 261 10.90 17.24 10.98
CA PRO A 261 10.43 18.63 11.03
C PRO A 261 9.89 19.18 9.70
N ARG A 262 10.18 18.49 8.58
CA ARG A 262 9.72 18.86 7.24
C ARG A 262 8.57 18.00 6.73
N ASN A 263 7.89 17.29 7.61
CA ASN A 263 6.71 16.53 7.23
C ASN A 263 5.52 17.45 6.90
N ASN A 264 5.41 17.80 5.64
CA ASN A 264 4.41 18.76 5.14
C ASN A 264 2.98 18.38 5.56
N LEU A 265 2.63 17.10 5.39
CA LEU A 265 1.29 16.61 5.74
C LEU A 265 0.97 16.82 7.24
N VAL A 266 1.93 16.52 8.12
CA VAL A 266 1.72 16.66 9.57
C VAL A 266 1.71 18.12 9.98
N LEU A 267 2.56 18.96 9.41
CA LEU A 267 2.54 20.41 9.66
C LEU A 267 1.17 21.02 9.35
N THR A 268 0.58 20.64 8.21
CA THR A 268 -0.78 21.07 7.83
C THR A 268 -1.84 20.57 8.82
N ARG A 269 -1.72 19.29 9.28
CA ARG A 269 -2.65 18.75 10.31
C ARG A 269 -2.56 19.48 11.65
N VAL A 270 -1.35 19.87 12.05
CA VAL A 270 -1.15 20.68 13.25
C VAL A 270 -1.77 22.06 13.08
N GLY A 271 -1.60 22.69 11.91
CA GLY A 271 -2.28 23.94 11.57
C GLY A 271 -3.82 23.82 11.67
N ASP A 272 -4.39 22.75 11.08
CA ASP A 272 -5.83 22.45 11.17
C ASP A 272 -6.28 22.32 12.64
N ALA A 273 -5.53 21.58 13.47
CA ALA A 273 -5.90 21.36 14.86
C ALA A 273 -5.90 22.65 15.67
N TYR A 274 -4.89 23.52 15.51
CA TYR A 274 -4.86 24.82 16.16
C TYR A 274 -6.00 25.72 15.69
N ARG A 275 -6.35 25.71 14.38
CA ARG A 275 -7.50 26.46 13.87
C ARG A 275 -8.81 26.02 14.54
N TYR A 276 -9.05 24.71 14.67
CA TYR A 276 -10.22 24.19 15.37
C TYR A 276 -10.24 24.47 16.88
N LEU A 277 -9.07 24.74 17.46
CA LEU A 277 -8.94 25.21 18.84
C LEU A 277 -9.06 26.75 18.96
N ASN A 278 -9.31 27.47 17.87
CA ASN A 278 -9.33 28.92 17.73
C ASN A 278 -7.98 29.60 18.07
N ASP A 279 -6.90 28.84 18.08
CA ASP A 279 -5.53 29.33 18.21
C ASP A 279 -4.99 29.70 16.82
N TYR A 280 -5.45 30.82 16.30
CA TYR A 280 -5.13 31.25 14.93
C TYR A 280 -3.67 31.65 14.75
N GLU A 281 -3.02 32.09 15.79
CA GLU A 281 -1.60 32.45 15.76
C GLU A 281 -0.73 31.21 15.47
N ASN A 282 -0.84 30.19 16.31
CA ASN A 282 -0.13 28.93 16.10
C ASN A 282 -0.56 28.25 14.79
N SER A 283 -1.82 28.28 14.46
CA SER A 283 -2.33 27.74 13.19
C SER A 283 -1.63 28.34 11.97
N GLN A 284 -1.49 29.68 11.93
CA GLN A 284 -0.80 30.39 10.84
C GLN A 284 0.69 30.01 10.78
N ILE A 285 1.34 29.88 11.93
CA ILE A 285 2.76 29.46 11.99
C ILE A 285 2.95 28.12 11.34
N TYR A 286 2.11 27.11 11.66
CA TYR A 286 2.26 25.76 11.13
C TYR A 286 1.85 25.64 9.66
N TYR A 287 0.82 26.36 9.19
CA TYR A 287 0.53 26.42 7.76
C TYR A 287 1.65 27.06 6.95
N LYS A 288 2.28 28.14 7.47
CA LYS A 288 3.44 28.76 6.82
C LYS A 288 4.62 27.79 6.77
N LYS A 289 4.93 27.09 7.89
CA LYS A 289 5.96 26.05 7.89
C LYS A 289 5.69 24.95 6.86
N ALA A 290 4.43 24.55 6.66
CA ALA A 290 4.08 23.59 5.62
C ALA A 290 4.38 24.15 4.21
N LEU A 291 4.02 25.40 3.96
CA LEU A 291 4.28 26.07 2.68
C LEU A 291 5.78 26.35 2.42
N ASP A 292 6.58 26.50 3.47
CA ASP A 292 8.05 26.63 3.36
C ASP A 292 8.71 25.30 2.95
N VAL A 293 8.02 24.17 3.18
CA VAL A 293 8.49 22.84 2.74
C VAL A 293 8.16 22.59 1.28
N ASP A 294 6.88 22.76 0.90
CA ASP A 294 6.39 22.55 -0.45
C ASP A 294 4.99 23.18 -0.59
N PHE A 295 4.53 23.31 -1.86
CA PHE A 295 3.18 23.76 -2.14
C PHE A 295 2.14 22.84 -1.50
N ASP A 296 1.30 23.41 -0.64
CA ASP A 296 0.20 22.71 0.00
C ASP A 296 -1.12 23.49 -0.12
N MET A 297 -1.99 22.98 -0.96
CA MET A 297 -3.34 23.56 -1.16
C MET A 297 -4.14 23.62 0.15
N PHE A 298 -3.99 22.64 1.03
CA PHE A 298 -4.74 22.60 2.30
C PHE A 298 -4.22 23.63 3.29
N ALA A 299 -2.91 23.89 3.30
CA ALA A 299 -2.33 24.96 4.10
C ALA A 299 -2.79 26.34 3.61
N ILE A 300 -2.82 26.58 2.30
CA ILE A 300 -3.37 27.83 1.72
C ILE A 300 -4.84 27.98 2.07
N LEU A 301 -5.63 26.93 1.93
CA LEU A 301 -7.05 26.95 2.30
C LEU A 301 -7.22 27.22 3.81
N GLY A 302 -6.39 26.58 4.64
CA GLY A 302 -6.40 26.80 6.09
C GLY A 302 -6.16 28.27 6.46
N LEU A 303 -5.18 28.92 5.83
CA LEU A 303 -4.92 30.36 6.00
C LEU A 303 -6.12 31.22 5.55
N ALA A 304 -6.71 30.90 4.40
CA ALA A 304 -7.91 31.59 3.91
C ALA A 304 -9.12 31.40 4.85
N LEU A 305 -9.29 30.21 5.43
CA LEU A 305 -10.34 29.95 6.41
C LEU A 305 -10.12 30.74 7.71
N ILE A 306 -8.88 30.90 8.17
CA ILE A 306 -8.58 31.78 9.31
C ILE A 306 -8.98 33.24 8.99
N GLN A 307 -8.63 33.74 7.80
CA GLN A 307 -9.02 35.07 7.36
C GLN A 307 -10.57 35.23 7.36
N LYS A 308 -11.27 34.23 6.84
CA LYS A 308 -12.74 34.18 6.86
C LYS A 308 -13.29 34.23 8.30
N GLU A 309 -12.77 33.42 9.22
CA GLU A 309 -13.15 33.34 10.62
C GLU A 309 -12.86 34.66 11.39
N GLN A 310 -11.87 35.44 10.91
CA GLN A 310 -11.56 36.80 11.40
C GLN A 310 -12.33 37.91 10.73
N GLY A 311 -13.29 37.59 9.84
CA GLY A 311 -14.10 38.58 9.12
C GLY A 311 -13.40 39.23 7.92
N LYS A 312 -12.20 38.78 7.52
CA LYS A 312 -11.44 39.29 6.38
C LYS A 312 -11.86 38.57 5.09
N TYR A 313 -13.12 38.75 4.72
CA TYR A 313 -13.75 37.95 3.65
C TYR A 313 -13.16 38.19 2.26
N GLU A 314 -12.75 39.43 1.94
CA GLU A 314 -12.16 39.76 0.64
C GLU A 314 -10.81 39.11 0.45
N GLU A 315 -9.95 39.13 1.50
CA GLU A 315 -8.65 38.47 1.47
C GLU A 315 -8.81 36.94 1.30
N ALA A 316 -9.73 36.34 2.04
CA ALA A 316 -10.06 34.93 1.95
C ALA A 316 -10.53 34.54 0.53
N LEU A 317 -11.39 35.36 -0.08
CA LEU A 317 -11.88 35.16 -1.45
C LEU A 317 -10.77 35.16 -2.49
N ILE A 318 -9.76 36.02 -2.38
CA ILE A 318 -8.62 36.03 -3.31
C ILE A 318 -7.91 34.68 -3.30
N ALA A 319 -7.59 34.16 -2.12
CA ALA A 319 -6.91 32.89 -1.97
C ALA A 319 -7.79 31.71 -2.45
N ILE A 320 -9.05 31.67 -2.03
CA ILE A 320 -9.99 30.59 -2.41
C ILE A 320 -10.21 30.55 -3.93
N LYS A 321 -10.39 31.72 -4.59
CA LYS A 321 -10.53 31.78 -6.05
C LYS A 321 -9.29 31.29 -6.80
N SER A 322 -8.10 31.59 -6.29
CA SER A 322 -6.87 31.05 -6.84
C SER A 322 -6.83 29.51 -6.74
N LEU A 323 -7.27 28.96 -5.61
CA LEU A 323 -7.39 27.51 -5.43
C LEU A 323 -8.43 26.87 -6.35
N ILE A 324 -9.56 27.53 -6.60
CA ILE A 324 -10.60 27.06 -7.54
C ILE A 324 -10.03 26.91 -8.94
N LYS A 325 -9.20 27.84 -9.42
CA LYS A 325 -8.56 27.76 -10.75
C LYS A 325 -7.73 26.50 -10.91
N ASN A 326 -7.01 26.11 -9.85
CA ASN A 326 -6.14 24.94 -9.86
C ASN A 326 -6.90 23.63 -9.54
N ASN A 327 -8.02 23.71 -8.85
CA ASN A 327 -8.81 22.56 -8.38
C ASN A 327 -10.32 22.76 -8.64
N PRO A 328 -10.74 22.89 -9.90
CA PRO A 328 -12.13 23.29 -10.24
C PRO A 328 -13.19 22.25 -9.85
N LYS A 329 -12.80 21.02 -9.50
CA LYS A 329 -13.73 19.96 -9.08
C LYS A 329 -13.94 19.89 -7.56
N ASN A 330 -13.28 20.74 -6.78
CA ASN A 330 -13.38 20.72 -5.32
C ASN A 330 -14.56 21.59 -4.84
N SER A 331 -15.70 20.98 -4.57
CA SER A 331 -16.93 21.65 -4.13
C SER A 331 -16.77 22.49 -2.85
N ALA A 332 -15.90 22.08 -1.93
CA ALA A 332 -15.69 22.80 -0.66
C ALA A 332 -15.13 24.21 -0.88
N LEU A 333 -14.30 24.42 -1.92
CA LEU A 333 -13.77 25.74 -2.27
C LEU A 333 -14.90 26.69 -2.71
N TYR A 334 -15.84 26.19 -3.50
CA TYR A 334 -16.99 26.98 -3.96
C TYR A 334 -17.95 27.34 -2.82
N VAL A 335 -18.18 26.38 -1.90
CA VAL A 335 -18.98 26.63 -0.69
C VAL A 335 -18.30 27.71 0.15
N SER A 336 -17.01 27.60 0.43
CA SER A 336 -16.28 28.60 1.22
C SER A 336 -16.26 29.99 0.57
N ALA A 337 -16.15 30.06 -0.77
CA ALA A 337 -16.24 31.32 -1.49
C ALA A 337 -17.65 31.92 -1.42
N ALA A 338 -18.68 31.08 -1.55
CA ALA A 338 -20.09 31.56 -1.42
C ALA A 338 -20.39 32.09 -0.02
N GLU A 339 -19.87 31.41 1.02
CA GLU A 339 -20.01 31.90 2.41
C GLU A 339 -19.35 33.27 2.62
N CYS A 340 -18.16 33.49 2.00
CA CYS A 340 -17.53 34.81 2.04
C CYS A 340 -18.36 35.88 1.31
N TYR A 341 -18.89 35.57 0.12
CA TYR A 341 -19.76 36.50 -0.61
C TYR A 341 -21.05 36.81 0.14
N GLU A 342 -21.66 35.78 0.75
CA GLU A 342 -22.88 35.99 1.58
C GLU A 342 -22.59 36.90 2.76
N ALA A 343 -21.49 36.71 3.47
CA ALA A 343 -21.07 37.56 4.58
C ALA A 343 -20.79 39.01 4.16
N LEU A 344 -20.34 39.23 2.92
CA LEU A 344 -20.20 40.57 2.33
C LEU A 344 -21.52 41.18 1.79
N GLY A 345 -22.65 40.48 1.94
CA GLY A 345 -23.93 40.91 1.38
C GLY A 345 -24.06 40.75 -0.14
N GLN A 346 -23.08 40.09 -0.80
CA GLN A 346 -23.01 39.90 -2.24
C GLN A 346 -23.72 38.61 -2.66
N ILE A 347 -25.02 38.49 -2.38
CA ILE A 347 -25.79 37.25 -2.60
C ILE A 347 -25.75 36.80 -4.07
N GLY A 348 -25.80 37.73 -5.03
CA GLY A 348 -25.68 37.42 -6.48
C GLY A 348 -24.38 36.71 -6.81
N ASN A 349 -23.24 37.20 -6.33
CA ASN A 349 -21.94 36.58 -6.52
C ASN A 349 -21.84 35.19 -5.86
N ALA A 350 -22.50 35.01 -4.71
CA ALA A 350 -22.56 33.69 -4.05
C ALA A 350 -23.38 32.68 -4.89
N VAL A 351 -24.46 33.11 -5.51
CA VAL A 351 -25.25 32.27 -6.44
C VAL A 351 -24.44 31.92 -7.68
N ASP A 352 -23.74 32.90 -8.25
CA ASP A 352 -22.96 32.71 -9.46
C ASP A 352 -21.80 31.74 -9.26
N ILE A 353 -21.06 31.84 -8.16
CA ILE A 353 -19.94 30.93 -7.87
C ILE A 353 -20.42 29.48 -7.66
N LEU A 354 -21.52 29.25 -6.96
CA LEU A 354 -22.09 27.91 -6.79
C LEU A 354 -22.67 27.36 -8.10
N SER A 355 -23.30 28.19 -8.90
CA SER A 355 -23.83 27.83 -10.22
C SER A 355 -22.71 27.42 -11.17
N SER A 356 -21.56 28.13 -11.14
CA SER A 356 -20.39 27.79 -11.97
C SER A 356 -19.86 26.40 -11.68
N PHE A 357 -19.89 25.92 -10.42
CA PHE A 357 -19.53 24.55 -10.09
C PHE A 357 -20.47 23.53 -10.74
N LEU A 358 -21.77 23.79 -10.73
CA LEU A 358 -22.76 22.90 -11.35
C LEU A 358 -22.65 22.88 -12.88
N HIS A 359 -22.29 24.02 -13.51
CA HIS A 359 -22.04 24.09 -14.96
C HIS A 359 -20.85 23.25 -15.42
N LEU A 360 -19.93 22.85 -14.51
CA LEU A 360 -18.88 21.86 -14.80
C LEU A 360 -19.42 20.41 -14.93
N GLY A 361 -20.73 20.22 -14.85
CA GLY A 361 -21.36 18.90 -14.85
C GLY A 361 -21.22 18.13 -13.52
N MET A 362 -20.72 18.80 -12.47
CA MET A 362 -20.51 18.20 -11.15
C MET A 362 -21.79 18.29 -10.31
N LYS A 363 -22.10 17.21 -9.58
CA LYS A 363 -23.23 17.16 -8.65
C LYS A 363 -22.71 17.04 -7.22
N ASN A 364 -23.14 17.95 -6.34
CA ASN A 364 -22.87 17.90 -4.92
C ASN A 364 -24.08 18.44 -4.17
N ILE A 365 -24.64 17.64 -3.26
CA ILE A 365 -25.87 17.97 -2.55
C ILE A 365 -25.73 19.25 -1.72
N ILE A 366 -24.58 19.46 -1.06
CA ILE A 366 -24.34 20.68 -0.24
C ILE A 366 -24.36 21.93 -1.12
N VAL A 367 -23.77 21.88 -2.31
CA VAL A 367 -23.78 23.00 -3.26
C VAL A 367 -25.20 23.28 -3.74
N ILE A 368 -25.96 22.23 -4.07
CA ILE A 368 -27.36 22.36 -4.55
C ILE A 368 -28.25 22.96 -3.47
N ASP A 369 -28.16 22.41 -2.26
CA ASP A 369 -28.99 22.88 -1.14
C ASP A 369 -28.68 24.35 -0.76
N TYR A 370 -27.37 24.68 -0.74
CA TYR A 370 -26.95 26.05 -0.41
C TYR A 370 -27.33 27.02 -1.50
N LEU A 371 -27.20 26.67 -2.77
CA LEU A 371 -27.65 27.47 -3.91
C LEU A 371 -29.18 27.74 -3.82
N ALA A 372 -29.99 26.71 -3.49
CA ALA A 372 -31.41 26.83 -3.33
C ALA A 372 -31.76 27.79 -2.16
N ALA A 373 -31.03 27.69 -1.05
CA ALA A 373 -31.22 28.59 0.10
C ALA A 373 -30.90 30.05 -0.24
N LEU A 374 -29.81 30.32 -0.97
CA LEU A 374 -29.41 31.67 -1.40
C LEU A 374 -30.45 32.30 -2.37
N ARG A 375 -30.97 31.51 -3.32
CA ARG A 375 -32.00 31.98 -4.26
C ARG A 375 -33.30 32.40 -3.56
N LYS A 376 -33.66 31.71 -2.48
CA LYS A 376 -34.83 32.13 -1.64
C LYS A 376 -34.59 33.45 -0.91
N LYS A 377 -33.34 33.80 -0.60
CA LYS A 377 -33.00 35.09 0.03
C LYS A 377 -32.99 36.26 -0.95
N MET A 378 -32.99 35.99 -2.26
CA MET A 378 -33.05 37.02 -3.32
C MET A 378 -34.48 37.36 -3.73
N GLN A 379 -35.44 36.52 -3.37
CA GLN A 379 -36.86 36.75 -3.59
C GLN A 379 -37.48 37.57 -2.43
#